data_2676acb7f5193cb80613d24e51b7e912
#
_entry.id   2676acb7f5193cb80613d24e51b7e912
#
_cell.length_a   1.000
_cell.length_b   1.000
_cell.length_c   1.000
_cell.angle_alpha   90.00
_cell.angle_beta   90.00
_cell.angle_gamma   90.00
#
_symmetry.space_group_name_H-M   'P 1'
#
loop_
_entity.id
_entity.type
_entity.pdbx_description
1 polymer ?
#
loop_
_entity_poly.entity_id
_entity_poly.type
_entity_poly.pdbx_seq_one_letter_code
_entity_poly.pdbx_strand_id
1 'polypeptide(L)'
;RPTYAASLRALRTRMPEMVPLYEELCELAGGGDHAARFLSFYTPPPYLASCSQAVWGGKQPVLVRNYDYNPKAFDSLVVRTRWMGRAVMGTSDGLWGLVDGVNDKGLSISLTFGGRRVAGDGFGVPLILRYVLQICETAEEAGEVLARVPTHMSYNVTVLDRKRNYLTVMMAPDRPAVITHAAVATNH
;
A
#
# COMPACT_ATOMS: atom_id res chain seq x y z
N ARG A 1 9.32 -7.51 17.90
CA ARG A 1 9.32 -6.44 16.88
C ARG A 1 10.69 -6.41 16.21
N PRO A 2 10.77 -6.20 14.87
CA PRO A 2 12.05 -6.17 14.17
C PRO A 2 12.92 -5.00 14.67
N THR A 3 14.24 -5.18 14.60
CA THR A 3 15.20 -4.11 14.89
C THR A 3 15.25 -3.11 13.73
N TYR A 4 15.79 -1.91 13.98
CA TYR A 4 16.09 -0.95 12.92
C TYR A 4 16.89 -1.59 11.75
N ALA A 5 17.96 -2.31 12.07
CA ALA A 5 18.78 -2.95 11.06
C ALA A 5 18.02 -3.99 10.21
N ALA A 6 17.09 -4.74 10.81
CA ALA A 6 16.25 -5.69 10.08
C ALA A 6 15.26 -4.95 9.17
N SER A 7 14.62 -3.89 9.67
CA SER A 7 13.69 -3.06 8.91
C SER A 7 14.37 -2.39 7.70
N LEU A 8 15.54 -1.77 7.91
CA LEU A 8 16.29 -1.13 6.83
C LEU A 8 16.78 -2.14 5.79
N ARG A 9 17.24 -3.33 6.22
CA ARG A 9 17.63 -4.41 5.31
C ARG A 9 16.44 -4.86 4.46
N ALA A 10 15.27 -5.02 5.05
CA ALA A 10 14.04 -5.38 4.32
C ALA A 10 13.69 -4.32 3.27
N LEU A 11 13.71 -3.02 3.63
CA LEU A 11 13.49 -1.91 2.70
C LEU A 11 14.50 -1.93 1.55
N ARG A 12 15.80 -2.00 1.84
CA ARG A 12 16.88 -2.05 0.83
C ARG A 12 16.73 -3.22 -0.14
N THR A 13 16.21 -4.36 0.34
CA THR A 13 16.04 -5.56 -0.48
C THR A 13 14.76 -5.52 -1.32
N ARG A 14 13.67 -4.94 -0.80
CA ARG A 14 12.33 -5.06 -1.39
C ARG A 14 11.79 -3.80 -2.03
N MET A 15 12.22 -2.63 -1.54
CA MET A 15 11.78 -1.30 -1.98
C MET A 15 12.99 -0.33 -1.99
N PRO A 16 14.10 -0.66 -2.70
CA PRO A 16 15.35 0.12 -2.62
C PRO A 16 15.15 1.60 -3.00
N GLU A 17 14.23 1.90 -3.91
CA GLU A 17 13.93 3.25 -4.35
C GLU A 17 13.35 4.14 -3.23
N MET A 18 12.69 3.53 -2.23
CA MET A 18 12.11 4.26 -1.09
C MET A 18 13.13 4.59 -0.01
N VAL A 19 14.32 3.98 -0.04
CA VAL A 19 15.31 4.12 1.05
C VAL A 19 15.75 5.57 1.26
N PRO A 20 16.10 6.36 0.23
CA PRO A 20 16.50 7.76 0.45
C PRO A 20 15.40 8.59 1.11
N LEU A 21 14.15 8.43 0.66
CA LEU A 21 13.00 9.12 1.25
C LEU A 21 12.75 8.67 2.71
N TYR A 22 12.86 7.37 2.97
CA TYR A 22 12.73 6.83 4.31
C TYR A 22 13.78 7.41 5.27
N GLU A 23 15.05 7.48 4.84
CA GLU A 23 16.15 8.04 5.64
C GLU A 23 15.91 9.53 5.93
N GLU A 24 15.49 10.33 4.93
CA GLU A 24 15.10 11.72 5.12
C GLU A 24 13.95 11.88 6.13
N LEU A 25 12.90 11.07 6.02
CA LEU A 25 11.78 11.09 6.96
C LEU A 25 12.20 10.72 8.39
N CYS A 26 13.13 9.79 8.54
CA CYS A 26 13.69 9.43 9.84
C CYS A 26 14.44 10.61 10.47
N GLU A 27 15.23 11.35 9.69
CA GLU A 27 15.94 12.55 10.15
C GLU A 27 14.95 13.66 10.57
N LEU A 28 13.93 13.94 9.74
CA LEU A 28 12.89 14.93 10.03
C LEU A 28 12.07 14.57 11.29
N ALA A 29 11.90 13.28 11.58
CA ALA A 29 11.25 12.80 12.78
C ALA A 29 12.15 12.85 14.03
N GLY A 30 13.34 13.47 13.94
CA GLY A 30 14.30 13.59 15.05
C GLY A 30 15.21 12.38 15.22
N GLY A 31 15.20 11.43 14.31
CA GLY A 31 16.01 10.21 14.36
C GLY A 31 15.57 9.23 15.48
N GLY A 32 16.41 8.23 15.73
CA GLY A 32 16.19 7.26 16.79
C GLY A 32 15.45 6.00 16.36
N ASP A 33 15.64 4.93 17.13
CA ASP A 33 15.15 3.57 16.80
C ASP A 33 13.62 3.50 16.68
N HIS A 34 12.88 4.21 17.54
CA HIS A 34 11.42 4.16 17.52
C HIS A 34 10.84 4.80 16.26
N ALA A 35 11.30 5.99 15.88
CA ALA A 35 10.86 6.68 14.67
C ALA A 35 11.20 5.84 13.42
N ALA A 36 12.43 5.35 13.33
CA ALA A 36 12.88 4.55 12.20
C ALA A 36 12.09 3.24 12.05
N ARG A 37 11.80 2.56 13.15
CA ARG A 37 11.00 1.32 13.12
C ARG A 37 9.53 1.59 12.76
N PHE A 38 8.96 2.65 13.27
CA PHE A 38 7.59 3.06 12.92
C PHE A 38 7.48 3.40 11.43
N LEU A 39 8.36 4.27 10.93
CA LEU A 39 8.36 4.72 9.55
C LEU A 39 8.69 3.61 8.53
N SER A 40 9.38 2.54 8.96
CA SER A 40 9.67 1.42 8.07
C SER A 40 8.45 0.60 7.65
N PHE A 41 7.35 0.66 8.40
CA PHE A 41 6.19 -0.22 8.25
C PHE A 41 6.53 -1.72 8.20
N TYR A 42 7.71 -2.12 8.63
CA TYR A 42 8.10 -3.52 8.59
C TYR A 42 7.60 -4.26 9.84
N THR A 43 6.77 -5.26 9.61
CA THR A 43 6.11 -6.08 10.64
C THR A 43 5.45 -5.22 11.73
N PRO A 44 4.51 -4.33 11.37
CA PRO A 44 3.78 -3.51 12.32
C PRO A 44 2.85 -4.37 13.21
N PRO A 45 2.30 -3.83 14.30
CA PRO A 45 1.22 -4.52 15.00
C PRO A 45 0.05 -4.83 14.06
N PRO A 46 -0.54 -6.05 14.13
CA PRO A 46 -1.70 -6.39 13.33
C PRO A 46 -2.88 -5.46 13.62
N TYR A 47 -3.57 -5.02 12.58
CA TYR A 47 -4.83 -4.29 12.70
C TYR A 47 -5.85 -4.83 11.68
N LEU A 48 -7.12 -4.71 11.99
CA LEU A 48 -8.20 -5.18 11.14
C LEU A 48 -9.12 -4.01 10.79
N ALA A 49 -9.41 -3.87 9.52
CA ALA A 49 -10.41 -2.96 8.99
C ALA A 49 -11.35 -3.73 8.06
N SER A 50 -12.58 -3.30 7.93
CA SER A 50 -13.51 -3.82 6.94
C SER A 50 -13.60 -2.83 5.78
N CYS A 51 -13.69 -3.34 4.58
CA CYS A 51 -13.75 -2.51 3.38
C CYS A 51 -14.50 -3.21 2.26
N SER A 52 -14.94 -2.43 1.29
CA SER A 52 -15.37 -2.93 -0.02
C SER A 52 -14.81 -2.03 -1.11
N GLN A 53 -14.52 -2.58 -2.27
CA GLN A 53 -14.02 -1.84 -3.42
C GLN A 53 -14.58 -2.41 -4.70
N ALA A 54 -14.74 -1.54 -5.71
CA ALA A 54 -15.23 -1.93 -7.02
C ALA A 54 -14.61 -1.07 -8.13
N VAL A 55 -14.38 -1.69 -9.27
CA VAL A 55 -14.03 -1.01 -10.52
C VAL A 55 -15.28 -0.92 -11.39
N TRP A 56 -15.66 0.30 -11.76
CA TRP A 56 -16.66 0.54 -12.78
C TRP A 56 -15.97 0.86 -14.11
N GLY A 57 -16.16 -0.03 -15.10
CA GLY A 57 -15.45 0.01 -16.38
C GLY A 57 -16.14 0.81 -17.49
N GLY A 58 -17.01 1.79 -17.16
CA GLY A 58 -17.69 2.64 -18.15
C GLY A 58 -16.76 3.53 -18.97
N LYS A 59 -17.32 4.52 -19.69
CA LYS A 59 -16.54 5.45 -20.53
C LYS A 59 -15.43 6.16 -19.74
N GLN A 60 -15.70 6.52 -18.51
CA GLN A 60 -14.72 7.03 -17.53
C GLN A 60 -14.59 5.98 -16.42
N PRO A 61 -13.52 5.20 -16.43
CA PRO A 61 -13.34 4.15 -15.43
C PRO A 61 -13.11 4.77 -14.06
N VAL A 62 -13.70 4.16 -13.03
CA VAL A 62 -13.61 4.63 -11.64
C VAL A 62 -13.32 3.44 -10.75
N LEU A 63 -12.33 3.59 -9.86
CA LEU A 63 -12.10 2.72 -8.72
C LEU A 63 -12.72 3.39 -7.49
N VAL A 64 -13.69 2.73 -6.88
CA VAL A 64 -14.38 3.21 -5.66
C VAL A 64 -14.05 2.31 -4.49
N ARG A 65 -14.03 2.89 -3.29
CA ARG A 65 -13.79 2.17 -2.05
C ARG A 65 -14.66 2.71 -0.93
N ASN A 66 -15.20 1.81 -0.12
CA ASN A 66 -15.75 2.12 1.19
C ASN A 66 -14.77 1.62 2.27
N TYR A 67 -14.46 2.48 3.26
CA TYR A 67 -13.51 2.18 4.34
C TYR A 67 -14.24 2.13 5.67
N ASP A 68 -14.57 0.92 6.11
CA ASP A 68 -15.28 0.67 7.35
C ASP A 68 -14.28 0.53 8.50
N TYR A 69 -13.75 1.66 8.95
CA TYR A 69 -12.80 1.73 10.03
C TYR A 69 -13.20 2.81 11.04
N ASN A 70 -12.74 2.70 12.27
CA ASN A 70 -13.04 3.70 13.28
C ASN A 70 -12.42 5.06 12.89
N PRO A 71 -13.22 6.12 12.64
CA PRO A 71 -12.70 7.41 12.20
C PRO A 71 -11.70 8.05 13.17
N LYS A 72 -11.73 7.65 14.45
CA LYS A 72 -10.78 8.14 15.47
C LYS A 72 -9.43 7.41 15.46
N ALA A 73 -9.32 6.35 14.68
CA ALA A 73 -8.15 5.48 14.67
C ALA A 73 -7.35 5.57 13.36
N PHE A 74 -7.68 6.52 12.48
CA PHE A 74 -6.95 6.71 11.23
C PHE A 74 -6.71 8.20 10.96
N ASP A 75 -5.68 8.53 10.17
CA ASP A 75 -5.20 9.91 9.99
C ASP A 75 -6.24 10.87 9.39
N SER A 76 -7.19 10.35 8.62
CA SER A 76 -8.27 11.12 7.95
C SER A 76 -7.76 12.28 7.08
N LEU A 77 -6.55 12.17 6.54
CA LEU A 77 -5.92 13.20 5.73
C LEU A 77 -5.86 12.78 4.28
N VAL A 78 -6.27 13.67 3.38
CA VAL A 78 -5.93 13.56 1.96
C VAL A 78 -4.65 14.35 1.72
N VAL A 79 -3.62 13.66 1.27
CA VAL A 79 -2.30 14.26 1.04
C VAL A 79 -1.98 14.28 -0.45
N ARG A 80 -1.28 15.33 -0.88
CA ARG A 80 -0.67 15.41 -2.21
C ARG A 80 0.83 15.62 -2.04
N THR A 81 1.61 14.70 -2.57
CA THR A 81 3.07 14.71 -2.49
C THR A 81 3.68 14.68 -3.88
N ARG A 82 4.92 15.16 -4.01
CA ARG A 82 5.74 14.96 -5.20
C ARG A 82 7.11 14.44 -4.73
N TRP A 83 7.20 13.14 -4.58
CA TRP A 83 8.41 12.44 -4.17
C TRP A 83 8.95 11.63 -5.35
N MET A 84 10.27 11.48 -5.42
CA MET A 84 10.95 10.69 -6.46
C MET A 84 10.52 11.08 -7.89
N GLY A 85 10.19 12.38 -8.10
CA GLY A 85 9.72 12.90 -9.38
C GLY A 85 8.26 12.59 -9.73
N ARG A 86 7.52 11.82 -8.89
CA ARG A 86 6.14 11.39 -9.11
C ARG A 86 5.15 12.15 -8.21
N ALA A 87 4.12 12.76 -8.80
CA ALA A 87 3.03 13.30 -8.00
C ALA A 87 2.03 12.20 -7.64
N VAL A 88 1.72 12.11 -6.36
CA VAL A 88 0.76 11.15 -5.80
C VAL A 88 -0.22 11.88 -4.89
N MET A 89 -1.50 11.56 -5.00
CA MET A 89 -2.56 12.03 -4.11
C MET A 89 -3.31 10.82 -3.56
N GLY A 90 -3.63 10.83 -2.27
CA GLY A 90 -4.36 9.73 -1.65
C GLY A 90 -4.67 9.96 -0.18
N THR A 91 -5.41 9.04 0.40
CA THR A 91 -5.74 9.05 1.84
C THR A 91 -4.58 8.47 2.63
N SER A 92 -4.02 9.28 3.52
CA SER A 92 -2.87 8.93 4.36
C SER A 92 -3.27 7.97 5.48
N ASP A 93 -2.37 7.05 5.82
CA ASP A 93 -2.41 6.27 7.04
C ASP A 93 -0.98 5.96 7.51
N GLY A 94 -0.71 6.18 8.81
CA GLY A 94 0.62 6.04 9.40
C GLY A 94 1.62 7.09 8.91
N LEU A 95 1.20 8.34 8.77
CA LEU A 95 1.92 9.55 8.37
C LEU A 95 2.24 9.62 6.86
N TRP A 96 2.94 8.68 6.28
CA TRP A 96 3.38 8.71 4.89
C TRP A 96 2.92 7.53 4.03
N GLY A 97 2.29 6.51 4.64
CA GLY A 97 1.60 5.46 3.92
C GLY A 97 0.31 5.95 3.28
N LEU A 98 -0.31 5.12 2.44
CA LEU A 98 -1.61 5.39 1.80
C LEU A 98 -2.52 4.18 1.91
N VAL A 99 -3.82 4.40 2.08
CA VAL A 99 -4.84 3.35 2.03
C VAL A 99 -5.60 3.32 0.70
N ASP A 100 -5.51 4.38 -0.07
CA ASP A 100 -5.94 4.53 -1.46
C ASP A 100 -5.23 5.73 -2.09
N GLY A 101 -5.32 5.87 -3.40
CA GLY A 101 -4.74 7.02 -4.07
C GLY A 101 -4.61 6.86 -5.59
N VAL A 102 -4.05 7.91 -6.19
CA VAL A 102 -3.77 8.01 -7.63
C VAL A 102 -2.45 8.74 -7.85
N ASN A 103 -1.71 8.35 -8.90
CA ASN A 103 -0.52 9.06 -9.32
C ASN A 103 -0.77 9.89 -10.60
N ASP A 104 0.22 10.72 -10.97
CA ASP A 104 0.17 11.60 -12.15
C ASP A 104 0.23 10.86 -13.50
N LYS A 105 0.39 9.53 -13.49
CA LYS A 105 0.28 8.67 -14.68
C LYS A 105 -1.12 8.09 -14.85
N GLY A 106 -2.00 8.32 -13.86
CA GLY A 106 -3.37 7.85 -13.86
C GLY A 106 -3.53 6.41 -13.38
N LEU A 107 -2.54 5.89 -12.63
CA LEU A 107 -2.69 4.64 -11.91
C LEU A 107 -3.37 4.93 -10.57
N SER A 108 -4.51 4.29 -10.33
CA SER A 108 -5.28 4.33 -9.08
C SER A 108 -5.14 3.01 -8.33
N ILE A 109 -5.14 3.07 -6.99
CA ILE A 109 -5.00 1.90 -6.12
C ILE A 109 -5.91 2.02 -4.91
N SER A 110 -6.44 0.89 -4.44
CA SER A 110 -7.14 0.79 -3.16
C SER A 110 -6.99 -0.60 -2.55
N LEU A 111 -7.37 -0.75 -1.30
CA LEU A 111 -7.27 -2.00 -0.57
C LEU A 111 -8.56 -2.41 0.14
N THR A 112 -8.71 -3.73 0.37
CA THR A 112 -9.58 -4.28 1.40
C THR A 112 -8.78 -5.28 2.26
N PHE A 113 -9.26 -5.55 3.48
CA PHE A 113 -8.75 -6.68 4.25
C PHE A 113 -9.06 -8.00 3.53
N GLY A 114 -8.10 -8.90 3.43
CA GLY A 114 -8.23 -10.17 2.68
C GLY A 114 -8.92 -11.31 3.43
N GLY A 115 -9.72 -11.00 4.47
CA GLY A 115 -10.56 -11.97 5.20
C GLY A 115 -9.83 -12.93 6.13
N ARG A 116 -8.51 -13.09 6.01
CA ARG A 116 -7.71 -14.05 6.75
C ARG A 116 -6.91 -13.37 7.86
N ARG A 117 -7.12 -13.80 9.11
CA ARG A 117 -6.40 -13.30 10.30
C ARG A 117 -5.02 -13.96 10.42
N VAL A 118 -4.16 -13.71 9.44
CA VAL A 118 -2.77 -14.19 9.40
C VAL A 118 -1.83 -13.00 9.48
N ALA A 119 -0.71 -13.15 10.15
CA ALA A 119 0.35 -12.16 10.20
C ALA A 119 1.70 -12.86 10.02
N GLY A 120 2.64 -12.19 9.38
CA GLY A 120 3.99 -12.68 9.14
C GLY A 120 4.97 -11.55 8.86
N ASP A 121 6.19 -11.90 8.49
CA ASP A 121 7.21 -10.93 8.14
C ASP A 121 6.88 -10.27 6.80
N GLY A 122 6.72 -8.95 6.84
CA GLY A 122 6.36 -8.18 5.66
C GLY A 122 6.05 -6.72 6.00
N PHE A 123 5.73 -5.95 4.98
CA PHE A 123 5.40 -4.55 5.15
C PHE A 123 3.91 -4.34 5.42
N GLY A 124 3.61 -3.30 6.19
CA GLY A 124 2.25 -2.78 6.29
C GLY A 124 1.77 -2.29 4.93
N VAL A 125 0.54 -2.63 4.59
CA VAL A 125 -0.04 -2.33 3.28
C VAL A 125 -0.03 -0.83 2.93
N PRO A 126 -0.13 0.15 3.87
CA PRO A 126 -0.06 1.55 3.50
C PRO A 126 1.26 1.94 2.82
N LEU A 127 2.39 1.38 3.24
CA LEU A 127 3.67 1.61 2.57
C LEU A 127 3.72 0.92 1.20
N ILE A 128 3.16 -0.28 1.08
CA ILE A 128 3.10 -1.01 -0.19
C ILE A 128 2.32 -0.22 -1.23
N LEU A 129 1.15 0.35 -0.88
CA LEU A 129 0.36 1.17 -1.79
C LEU A 129 1.11 2.45 -2.20
N ARG A 130 1.75 3.10 -1.23
CA ARG A 130 2.61 4.27 -1.52
C ARG A 130 3.70 3.91 -2.51
N TYR A 131 4.40 2.81 -2.29
CA TYR A 131 5.48 2.35 -3.17
C TYR A 131 5.00 2.10 -4.59
N VAL A 132 3.91 1.35 -4.76
CA VAL A 132 3.32 1.10 -6.08
C VAL A 132 3.00 2.40 -6.81
N LEU A 133 2.36 3.37 -6.14
CA LEU A 133 2.04 4.66 -6.77
C LEU A 133 3.28 5.50 -7.10
N GLN A 134 4.39 5.32 -6.39
CA GLN A 134 5.66 6.03 -6.67
C GLN A 134 6.37 5.49 -7.90
N ILE A 135 6.33 4.17 -8.16
CA ILE A 135 7.17 3.54 -9.17
C ILE A 135 6.42 2.99 -10.39
N CYS A 136 5.13 2.67 -10.27
CA CYS A 136 4.36 2.04 -11.35
C CYS A 136 3.54 3.07 -12.15
N GLU A 137 3.28 2.76 -13.42
CA GLU A 137 2.44 3.55 -14.35
C GLU A 137 1.22 2.75 -14.83
N THR A 138 1.31 1.42 -14.84
CA THR A 138 0.28 0.52 -15.37
C THR A 138 -0.22 -0.47 -14.31
N ALA A 139 -1.40 -1.04 -14.54
CA ALA A 139 -1.95 -2.08 -13.69
C ALA A 139 -1.08 -3.35 -13.68
N GLU A 140 -0.46 -3.67 -14.82
CA GLU A 140 0.43 -4.83 -14.96
C GLU A 140 1.70 -4.67 -14.09
N GLU A 141 2.42 -3.56 -14.22
CA GLU A 141 3.57 -3.23 -13.38
C GLU A 141 3.21 -3.27 -11.88
N ALA A 142 2.06 -2.69 -11.52
CA ALA A 142 1.56 -2.72 -10.15
C ALA A 142 1.31 -4.16 -9.65
N GLY A 143 0.73 -5.01 -10.50
CA GLY A 143 0.49 -6.43 -10.21
C GLY A 143 1.78 -7.18 -9.92
N GLU A 144 2.83 -6.98 -10.71
CA GLU A 144 4.16 -7.59 -10.50
C GLU A 144 4.80 -7.12 -9.18
N VAL A 145 4.71 -5.82 -8.88
CA VAL A 145 5.24 -5.28 -7.63
C VAL A 145 4.49 -5.85 -6.42
N LEU A 146 3.16 -5.85 -6.47
CA LEU A 146 2.31 -6.40 -5.40
C LEU A 146 2.57 -7.90 -5.17
N ALA A 147 2.84 -8.66 -6.23
CA ALA A 147 3.12 -10.09 -6.12
C ALA A 147 4.48 -10.40 -5.47
N ARG A 148 5.49 -9.52 -5.61
CA ARG A 148 6.86 -9.74 -5.10
C ARG A 148 7.16 -9.11 -3.74
N VAL A 149 6.39 -8.07 -3.35
CA VAL A 149 6.62 -7.39 -2.07
C VAL A 149 5.91 -8.14 -0.94
N PRO A 150 6.64 -8.57 0.10
CA PRO A 150 6.01 -9.30 1.20
C PRO A 150 5.09 -8.39 2.00
N THR A 151 3.87 -8.84 2.23
CA THR A 151 2.87 -8.17 3.06
C THR A 151 2.85 -8.75 4.46
N HIS A 152 2.62 -7.90 5.47
CA HIS A 152 2.51 -8.33 6.87
C HIS A 152 1.20 -9.08 7.18
N MET A 153 0.12 -8.75 6.50
CA MET A 153 -1.21 -9.36 6.69
C MET A 153 -1.86 -9.70 5.35
N SER A 154 -3.06 -10.29 5.40
CA SER A 154 -3.84 -10.59 4.20
C SER A 154 -4.60 -9.38 3.71
N TYR A 155 -4.43 -9.04 2.42
CA TYR A 155 -5.11 -7.91 1.75
C TYR A 155 -5.51 -8.28 0.33
N ASN A 156 -6.60 -7.65 -0.15
CA ASN A 156 -6.94 -7.59 -1.56
C ASN A 156 -6.67 -6.16 -2.04
N VAL A 157 -5.71 -6.00 -2.93
CA VAL A 157 -5.32 -4.70 -3.48
C VAL A 157 -5.78 -4.63 -4.92
N THR A 158 -6.65 -3.65 -5.23
CA THR A 158 -7.14 -3.42 -6.58
C THR A 158 -6.45 -2.21 -7.18
N VAL A 159 -6.02 -2.34 -8.42
CA VAL A 159 -5.43 -1.27 -9.24
C VAL A 159 -6.22 -1.06 -10.52
N LEU A 160 -6.25 0.18 -10.99
CA LEU A 160 -6.88 0.60 -12.24
C LEU A 160 -6.01 1.65 -12.91
N ASP A 161 -5.63 1.43 -14.17
CA ASP A 161 -4.85 2.39 -14.97
C ASP A 161 -5.72 3.23 -15.92
N ARG A 162 -5.11 4.28 -16.48
CA ARG A 162 -5.75 5.18 -17.44
C ARG A 162 -6.19 4.49 -18.75
N LYS A 163 -5.62 3.31 -19.09
CA LYS A 163 -6.00 2.50 -20.25
C LYS A 163 -7.17 1.57 -19.96
N ARG A 164 -7.75 1.64 -18.75
CA ARG A 164 -8.84 0.80 -18.22
C ARG A 164 -8.43 -0.63 -17.89
N ASN A 165 -7.15 -0.94 -17.88
CA ASN A 165 -6.71 -2.22 -17.34
C ASN A 165 -6.85 -2.18 -15.83
N TYR A 166 -7.37 -3.24 -15.26
CA TYR A 166 -7.47 -3.39 -13.81
C TYR A 166 -7.21 -4.83 -13.41
N LEU A 167 -6.76 -4.99 -12.19
CA LEU A 167 -6.60 -6.29 -11.55
C LEU A 167 -6.70 -6.13 -10.04
N THR A 168 -6.98 -7.24 -9.36
CA THR A 168 -6.93 -7.36 -7.91
C THR A 168 -5.89 -8.41 -7.53
N VAL A 169 -4.97 -8.03 -6.66
CA VAL A 169 -3.95 -8.94 -6.11
C VAL A 169 -4.36 -9.32 -4.69
N MET A 170 -4.60 -10.62 -4.48
CA MET A 170 -4.84 -11.20 -3.16
C MET A 170 -3.49 -11.55 -2.54
N MET A 171 -3.07 -10.80 -1.54
CA MET A 171 -1.77 -10.92 -0.88
C MET A 171 -1.93 -11.52 0.51
N ALA A 172 -1.00 -12.37 0.92
CA ALA A 172 -0.91 -12.86 2.30
C ALA A 172 0.53 -13.30 2.62
N PRO A 173 0.96 -13.23 3.91
CA PRO A 173 2.35 -13.58 4.28
C PRO A 173 2.65 -15.08 4.19
N ASP A 174 1.63 -15.92 4.18
CA ASP A 174 1.73 -17.39 4.27
C ASP A 174 1.49 -18.12 2.94
N ARG A 175 1.29 -17.39 1.84
CA ARG A 175 1.04 -17.97 0.52
C ARG A 175 1.47 -17.03 -0.61
N PRO A 176 1.74 -17.54 -1.82
CA PRO A 176 1.93 -16.71 -2.99
C PRO A 176 0.73 -15.81 -3.26
N ALA A 177 0.99 -14.63 -3.81
CA ALA A 177 -0.05 -13.72 -4.25
C ALA A 177 -0.84 -14.32 -5.43
N VAL A 178 -2.14 -14.05 -5.46
CA VAL A 178 -3.04 -14.47 -6.55
C VAL A 178 -3.56 -13.23 -7.26
N ILE A 179 -3.34 -13.16 -8.57
CA ILE A 179 -3.85 -12.07 -9.42
C ILE A 179 -5.16 -12.51 -10.04
N THR A 180 -6.16 -11.63 -9.98
CA THR A 180 -7.49 -11.84 -10.58
C THR A 180 -7.99 -10.57 -11.26
N HIS A 181 -8.91 -10.70 -12.20
CA HIS A 181 -9.61 -9.59 -12.86
C HIS A 181 -11.03 -9.39 -12.29
N ALA A 182 -11.27 -9.78 -11.04
CA ALA A 182 -12.52 -9.49 -10.37
C ALA A 182 -12.68 -7.96 -10.19
N ALA A 183 -13.81 -7.43 -10.67
CA ALA A 183 -14.12 -5.99 -10.58
C ALA A 183 -14.57 -5.56 -9.17
N VAL A 184 -14.84 -6.49 -8.28
CA VAL A 184 -15.30 -6.25 -6.91
C VAL A 184 -14.48 -7.09 -5.95
N ALA A 185 -14.07 -6.49 -4.83
CA ALA A 185 -13.44 -7.20 -3.74
C ALA A 185 -13.99 -6.71 -2.40
N THR A 186 -14.17 -7.64 -1.47
CA THR A 186 -14.57 -7.41 -0.09
C THR A 186 -13.62 -8.16 0.85
N ASN A 187 -14.02 -8.34 2.12
CA ASN A 187 -13.16 -8.97 3.14
C ASN A 187 -13.29 -10.52 3.11
N HIS A 188 -12.73 -11.17 2.11
CA HIS A 188 -12.71 -12.62 1.98
C HIS A 188 -11.47 -13.12 1.23
#